data_a539deba166b7218ebee63672472b0e5
#
_entry.id   a539deba166b7218ebee63672472b0e5
#
_cell.length_a   1.000
_cell.length_b   1.000
_cell.length_c   1.000
_cell.angle_alpha   90.00
_cell.angle_beta   90.00
_cell.angle_gamma   90.00
#
_symmetry.space_group_name_H-M   'P 1'
#
loop_
_entity.id
_entity.type
_entity.pdbx_description
1 polymer ?
#
loop_
_entity_poly.entity_id
_entity_poly.type
_entity_poly.pdbx_seq_one_letter_code
_entity_poly.pdbx_strand_id
1 'polypeptide(L)'
;MRFGSLGVHPYFDLEADEAANLLDGLVSVNLSQISKSGGFSGQPRFPILSGIQQGRVRYRRADPREHWQSWRELVQQIQKNGTAYADCEDLSASVAAELMAAGVPARTYVYKSGPKLYHVVVKTDRWGLLDPSRAAGMEGNG
;
A
#
# COMPACT_ATOMS: atom_id res chain seq x y z
N MET A 1 -15.44 1.65 8.92
CA MET A 1 -15.40 2.95 9.60
C MET A 1 -15.24 4.06 8.59
N ARG A 2 -15.94 5.10 8.75
CA ARG A 2 -15.81 6.28 7.91
C ARG A 2 -15.13 7.38 8.69
N PHE A 3 -14.14 8.01 8.09
CA PHE A 3 -13.49 9.17 8.73
C PHE A 3 -14.49 10.31 8.90
N GLY A 4 -15.44 10.41 7.98
CA GLY A 4 -16.47 11.44 8.05
C GLY A 4 -17.36 11.36 9.26
N SER A 5 -17.48 10.19 9.89
CA SER A 5 -18.27 10.05 11.09
C SER A 5 -17.71 10.87 12.26
N LEU A 6 -16.49 11.34 12.15
CA LEU A 6 -15.90 12.21 13.14
C LEU A 6 -16.42 13.64 13.06
N GLY A 7 -17.18 13.96 12.02
CA GLY A 7 -17.82 15.26 11.89
C GLY A 7 -16.87 16.41 11.72
N VAL A 8 -15.67 16.16 11.27
CA VAL A 8 -14.63 17.16 11.29
C VAL A 8 -14.73 18.10 10.11
N HIS A 9 -14.79 17.57 8.91
CA HIS A 9 -14.75 18.40 7.71
C HIS A 9 -15.32 17.62 6.54
N PRO A 10 -16.51 17.97 6.04
CA PRO A 10 -17.16 17.18 5.00
C PRO A 10 -16.31 16.98 3.75
N TYR A 11 -15.58 18.00 3.36
CA TYR A 11 -14.72 17.94 2.19
C TYR A 11 -13.57 16.95 2.39
N PHE A 12 -12.96 16.99 3.57
CA PHE A 12 -11.92 16.04 3.93
C PHE A 12 -12.46 14.61 3.96
N ASP A 13 -13.66 14.44 4.48
CA ASP A 13 -14.30 13.13 4.58
C ASP A 13 -14.51 12.51 3.20
N LEU A 14 -14.94 13.32 2.24
CA LEU A 14 -15.10 12.86 0.86
C LEU A 14 -13.76 12.39 0.28
N GLU A 15 -12.69 13.16 0.52
CA GLU A 15 -11.37 12.78 0.03
C GLU A 15 -10.90 11.46 0.62
N ALA A 16 -11.15 11.24 1.91
CA ALA A 16 -10.76 9.99 2.56
C ALA A 16 -11.58 8.81 2.04
N ASP A 17 -12.88 9.00 1.85
CA ASP A 17 -13.75 7.95 1.30
C ASP A 17 -13.36 7.63 -0.14
N GLU A 18 -13.05 8.63 -0.95
CA GLU A 18 -12.57 8.42 -2.31
C GLU A 18 -11.26 7.65 -2.33
N ALA A 19 -10.32 8.03 -1.45
CA ALA A 19 -9.03 7.34 -1.35
C ALA A 19 -9.24 5.87 -0.98
N ALA A 20 -10.14 5.58 -0.04
CA ALA A 20 -10.44 4.21 0.36
C ALA A 20 -10.99 3.40 -0.81
N ASN A 21 -11.92 3.98 -1.59
CA ASN A 21 -12.51 3.31 -2.75
C ASN A 21 -11.47 3.06 -3.85
N LEU A 22 -10.62 4.04 -4.12
CA LEU A 22 -9.56 3.91 -5.12
C LEU A 22 -8.53 2.86 -4.69
N LEU A 23 -8.23 2.80 -3.39
CA LEU A 23 -7.31 1.80 -2.86
C LEU A 23 -7.86 0.39 -3.01
N ASP A 24 -9.16 0.18 -2.78
CA ASP A 24 -9.77 -1.12 -3.01
C ASP A 24 -9.63 -1.54 -4.48
N GLY A 25 -9.77 -0.59 -5.40
CA GLY A 25 -9.53 -0.83 -6.81
C GLY A 25 -8.07 -1.22 -7.09
N LEU A 26 -7.15 -0.51 -6.48
CA LEU A 26 -5.72 -0.81 -6.65
C LEU A 26 -5.37 -2.18 -6.07
N VAL A 27 -5.90 -2.54 -4.91
CA VAL A 27 -5.71 -3.88 -4.34
C VAL A 27 -6.22 -4.95 -5.31
N SER A 28 -7.38 -4.74 -5.91
CA SER A 28 -7.94 -5.68 -6.89
C SER A 28 -7.04 -5.83 -8.11
N VAL A 29 -6.51 -4.73 -8.62
CA VAL A 29 -5.54 -4.76 -9.73
C VAL A 29 -4.31 -5.55 -9.33
N ASN A 30 -3.76 -5.28 -8.16
CA ASN A 30 -2.57 -5.96 -7.65
C ASN A 30 -2.80 -7.46 -7.49
N LEU A 31 -3.95 -7.87 -6.96
CA LEU A 31 -4.31 -9.28 -6.84
C LEU A 31 -4.35 -9.97 -8.20
N SER A 32 -4.94 -9.31 -9.19
CA SER A 32 -4.99 -9.84 -10.54
C SER A 32 -3.60 -10.01 -11.13
N GLN A 33 -2.72 -9.04 -10.91
CA GLN A 33 -1.35 -9.09 -11.39
C GLN A 33 -0.56 -10.24 -10.74
N ILE A 34 -0.71 -10.40 -9.43
CA ILE A 34 -0.06 -11.49 -8.69
C ILE A 34 -0.56 -12.84 -9.22
N SER A 35 -1.86 -12.99 -9.38
CA SER A 35 -2.47 -14.23 -9.88
C SER A 35 -1.96 -14.58 -11.28
N LYS A 36 -1.90 -13.60 -12.18
CA LYS A 36 -1.45 -13.82 -13.56
C LYS A 36 0.03 -14.10 -13.66
N SER A 37 0.82 -13.63 -12.70
CA SER A 37 2.26 -13.88 -12.71
C SER A 37 2.61 -15.33 -12.41
N GLY A 38 1.67 -16.07 -11.83
CA GLY A 38 1.89 -17.48 -11.47
C GLY A 38 2.93 -17.66 -10.37
N GLY A 39 3.25 -16.59 -9.65
CA GLY A 39 4.40 -16.57 -8.77
C GLY A 39 5.67 -16.52 -9.62
N PHE A 40 6.43 -15.46 -9.56
CA PHE A 40 7.63 -15.33 -10.40
C PHE A 40 8.61 -16.47 -10.14
N SER A 41 8.87 -17.27 -11.14
CA SER A 41 9.88 -18.31 -11.05
C SER A 41 11.22 -17.68 -10.67
N GLY A 42 11.83 -18.16 -9.58
CA GLY A 42 13.08 -17.62 -9.09
C GLY A 42 12.96 -16.31 -8.32
N GLN A 43 11.76 -15.78 -8.15
CA GLN A 43 11.51 -14.56 -7.41
C GLN A 43 10.96 -14.89 -6.01
N PRO A 44 11.14 -14.03 -5.02
CA PRO A 44 10.50 -14.22 -3.72
C PRO A 44 8.98 -14.28 -3.88
N ARG A 45 8.34 -15.09 -3.06
CA ARG A 45 6.88 -15.27 -3.07
C ARG A 45 6.15 -13.95 -2.80
N PHE A 46 6.77 -13.08 -2.01
CA PHE A 46 6.25 -11.78 -1.66
C PHE A 46 7.29 -10.72 -2.00
N PRO A 47 7.44 -10.38 -3.29
CA PRO A 47 8.54 -9.51 -3.71
C PRO A 47 8.51 -8.12 -3.07
N ILE A 48 7.32 -7.57 -2.82
CA ILE A 48 7.24 -6.25 -2.19
C ILE A 48 7.51 -6.35 -0.70
N LEU A 49 6.89 -7.27 0.00
CA LEU A 49 7.12 -7.45 1.43
C LEU A 49 8.58 -7.84 1.71
N SER A 50 9.13 -8.78 0.93
CA SER A 50 10.53 -9.16 1.04
C SER A 50 11.45 -8.00 0.70
N GLY A 51 11.09 -7.23 -0.32
CA GLY A 51 11.86 -6.06 -0.71
C GLY A 51 11.92 -4.99 0.38
N ILE A 52 10.82 -4.79 1.10
CA ILE A 52 10.80 -3.88 2.25
C ILE A 52 11.78 -4.38 3.32
N GLN A 53 11.73 -5.66 3.66
CA GLN A 53 12.60 -6.26 4.66
C GLN A 53 14.07 -6.19 4.28
N GLN A 54 14.37 -6.27 3.00
CA GLN A 54 15.74 -6.25 2.47
C GLN A 54 16.23 -4.85 2.13
N GLY A 55 15.41 -3.81 2.30
CA GLY A 55 15.77 -2.44 1.97
C GLY A 55 15.75 -2.12 0.49
N ARG A 56 15.15 -2.99 -0.34
CA ARG A 56 15.01 -2.76 -1.78
C ARG A 56 13.75 -1.97 -2.14
N VAL A 57 12.74 -2.02 -1.29
CA VAL A 57 11.54 -1.21 -1.44
C VAL A 57 11.56 -0.17 -0.35
N ARG A 58 11.56 1.10 -0.74
CA ARG A 58 11.73 2.21 0.18
C ARG A 58 10.61 3.21 0.06
N TYR A 59 10.27 3.81 1.17
CA TYR A 59 9.27 4.85 1.20
C TYR A 59 9.82 6.13 0.56
N ARG A 60 9.01 6.73 -0.30
CA ARG A 60 9.23 8.07 -0.81
C ARG A 60 7.88 8.75 -0.93
N ARG A 61 7.76 9.93 -0.31
CA ARG A 61 6.54 10.69 -0.41
C ARG A 61 6.33 11.12 -1.86
N ALA A 62 5.19 10.72 -2.42
CA ALA A 62 4.87 11.05 -3.80
C ALA A 62 4.29 12.45 -3.90
N ASP A 63 4.48 13.07 -5.07
CA ASP A 63 3.74 14.26 -5.44
C ASP A 63 2.26 13.85 -5.57
N PRO A 64 1.31 14.64 -5.03
CA PRO A 64 -0.12 14.32 -5.16
C PRO A 64 -0.60 14.14 -6.59
N ARG A 65 0.16 14.60 -7.57
CA ARG A 65 -0.17 14.45 -8.99
C ARG A 65 0.36 13.17 -9.61
N GLU A 66 1.23 12.45 -8.90
CA GLU A 66 1.77 11.21 -9.44
C GLU A 66 0.71 10.13 -9.38
N HIS A 67 0.75 9.21 -10.33
CA HIS A 67 -0.19 8.12 -10.31
C HIS A 67 0.22 7.09 -9.25
N TRP A 68 -0.75 6.39 -8.72
CA TRP A 68 -0.50 5.31 -7.79
C TRP A 68 0.08 4.12 -8.53
N GLN A 69 1.16 3.56 -7.98
CA GLN A 69 1.89 2.48 -8.61
C GLN A 69 1.27 1.13 -8.26
N SER A 70 1.13 0.26 -9.26
CA SER A 70 0.64 -1.09 -9.04
C SER A 70 1.77 -1.99 -8.55
N TRP A 71 1.39 -3.15 -8.05
CA TRP A 71 2.33 -4.20 -7.64
C TRP A 71 3.33 -4.54 -8.75
N ARG A 72 2.84 -4.70 -9.99
CA ARG A 72 3.70 -5.00 -11.13
C ARG A 72 4.71 -3.90 -11.39
N GLU A 73 4.29 -2.66 -11.31
CA GLU A 73 5.19 -1.53 -11.52
C GLU A 73 6.31 -1.51 -10.49
N LEU A 74 6.00 -1.79 -9.23
CA LEU A 74 7.01 -1.87 -8.19
C LEU A 74 7.97 -3.03 -8.40
N VAL A 75 7.45 -4.19 -8.76
CA VAL A 75 8.30 -5.37 -9.06
C VAL A 75 9.22 -5.08 -10.24
N GLN A 76 8.70 -4.43 -11.29
CA GLN A 76 9.51 -4.07 -12.44
C GLN A 76 10.63 -3.10 -12.07
N GLN A 77 10.37 -2.15 -11.17
CA GLN A 77 11.42 -1.25 -10.68
C GLN A 77 12.53 -2.01 -9.97
N ILE A 78 12.16 -2.98 -9.13
CA ILE A 78 13.16 -3.81 -8.44
C ILE A 78 13.99 -4.58 -9.46
N GLN A 79 13.34 -5.19 -10.44
CA GLN A 79 14.02 -5.97 -11.47
C GLN A 79 14.97 -5.12 -12.31
N LYS A 80 14.54 -3.92 -12.65
CA LYS A 80 15.31 -3.04 -13.53
C LYS A 80 16.40 -2.28 -12.78
N ASN A 81 16.11 -1.78 -11.60
CA ASN A 81 16.99 -0.86 -10.88
C ASN A 81 17.54 -1.41 -9.57
N GLY A 82 17.06 -2.56 -9.12
CA GLY A 82 17.42 -3.13 -7.84
C GLY A 82 16.67 -2.53 -6.65
N THR A 83 15.95 -1.45 -6.87
CA THR A 83 15.24 -0.69 -5.84
C THR A 83 13.95 -0.13 -6.39
N ALA A 84 12.91 -0.06 -5.58
CA ALA A 84 11.66 0.62 -5.89
C ALA A 84 11.37 1.65 -4.81
N TYR A 85 10.75 2.76 -5.20
CA TYR A 85 10.32 3.81 -4.28
C TYR A 85 8.81 3.98 -4.39
N ALA A 86 8.15 4.09 -3.25
CA ALA A 86 6.70 4.10 -3.22
C ALA A 86 6.18 4.84 -1.99
N ASP A 87 4.95 5.34 -2.07
CA ASP A 87 4.30 6.02 -0.96
C ASP A 87 3.38 5.06 -0.19
N CYS A 88 2.62 5.60 0.76
CA CYS A 88 1.79 4.77 1.63
C CYS A 88 0.68 4.04 0.88
N GLU A 89 0.08 4.65 -0.14
CA GLU A 89 -0.97 4.01 -0.93
C GLU A 89 -0.40 2.82 -1.70
N ASP A 90 0.71 3.05 -2.40
CA ASP A 90 1.35 2.03 -3.21
C ASP A 90 1.79 0.84 -2.38
N LEU A 91 2.46 1.12 -1.27
CA LEU A 91 3.01 0.07 -0.40
C LEU A 91 1.91 -0.73 0.26
N SER A 92 0.93 -0.06 0.82
CA SER A 92 -0.15 -0.76 1.55
C SER A 92 -1.02 -1.57 0.61
N ALA A 93 -1.34 -1.05 -0.57
CA ALA A 93 -2.14 -1.80 -1.54
C ALA A 93 -1.40 -3.04 -2.06
N SER A 94 -0.08 -2.95 -2.25
CA SER A 94 0.73 -4.09 -2.70
C SER A 94 0.90 -5.14 -1.59
N VAL A 95 1.17 -4.72 -0.37
CA VAL A 95 1.34 -5.65 0.76
C VAL A 95 0.01 -6.33 1.08
N ALA A 96 -1.09 -5.58 1.09
CA ALA A 96 -2.42 -6.19 1.31
C ALA A 96 -2.70 -7.26 0.27
N ALA A 97 -2.42 -6.98 -1.00
CA ALA A 97 -2.65 -7.94 -2.07
C ALA A 97 -1.78 -9.19 -1.93
N GLU A 98 -0.50 -9.02 -1.58
CA GLU A 98 0.39 -10.17 -1.35
C GLU A 98 -0.10 -11.05 -0.21
N LEU A 99 -0.53 -10.45 0.89
CA LEU A 99 -1.08 -11.19 2.02
C LEU A 99 -2.36 -11.93 1.64
N MET A 100 -3.26 -11.26 0.95
CA MET A 100 -4.51 -11.87 0.49
C MET A 100 -4.24 -13.03 -0.46
N ALA A 101 -3.29 -12.88 -1.36
CA ALA A 101 -2.89 -13.96 -2.28
C ALA A 101 -2.33 -15.17 -1.53
N ALA A 102 -1.76 -14.95 -0.36
CA ALA A 102 -1.22 -16.01 0.49
C ALA A 102 -2.29 -16.61 1.42
N GLY A 103 -3.52 -16.15 1.35
CA GLY A 103 -4.61 -16.64 2.19
C GLY A 103 -4.73 -15.96 3.54
N VAL A 104 -4.05 -14.83 3.74
CA VAL A 104 -4.15 -14.06 4.97
C VAL A 104 -5.14 -12.91 4.75
N PRO A 105 -6.27 -12.88 5.46
CA PRO A 105 -7.22 -11.78 5.31
C PRO A 105 -6.55 -10.45 5.65
N ALA A 106 -6.60 -9.53 4.70
CA ALA A 106 -5.95 -8.24 4.82
C ALA A 106 -6.71 -7.21 3.99
N ARG A 107 -6.61 -5.95 4.38
CA ARG A 107 -7.17 -4.84 3.60
C ARG A 107 -6.40 -3.57 3.91
N THR A 108 -6.51 -2.60 3.04
CA THR A 108 -5.98 -1.27 3.34
C THR A 108 -6.88 -0.59 4.35
N TYR A 109 -6.27 0.24 5.18
CA TYR A 109 -6.99 1.02 6.18
C TYR A 109 -6.46 2.46 6.13
N VAL A 110 -7.38 3.40 5.91
CA VAL A 110 -7.07 4.82 5.79
C VAL A 110 -7.49 5.51 7.06
N TYR A 111 -6.60 6.29 7.65
CA TYR A 111 -6.94 7.09 8.82
C TYR A 111 -6.30 8.47 8.73
N LYS A 112 -6.87 9.40 9.49
CA LYS A 112 -6.39 10.77 9.53
C LYS A 112 -5.13 10.85 10.38
N SER A 113 -4.04 11.34 9.81
CA SER A 113 -2.76 11.48 10.51
C SER A 113 -2.45 12.93 10.89
N GLY A 114 -3.26 13.88 10.41
CA GLY A 114 -3.11 15.29 10.73
C GLY A 114 -4.14 16.12 9.98
N PRO A 115 -4.15 17.46 10.15
CA PRO A 115 -5.08 18.31 9.41
C PRO A 115 -4.84 18.16 7.91
N LYS A 116 -5.87 17.80 7.16
CA LYS A 116 -5.79 17.58 5.70
C LYS A 116 -4.79 16.51 5.28
N LEU A 117 -4.39 15.65 6.21
CA LEU A 117 -3.49 14.53 5.92
C LEU A 117 -4.14 13.24 6.31
N TYR A 118 -3.89 12.21 5.54
CA TYR A 118 -4.27 10.86 5.90
C TYR A 118 -3.11 9.91 5.64
N HIS A 119 -3.14 8.78 6.31
CA HIS A 119 -2.13 7.74 6.16
C HIS A 119 -2.82 6.41 5.85
N VAL A 120 -2.14 5.55 5.13
CA VAL A 120 -2.66 4.26 4.73
C VAL A 120 -1.77 3.16 5.29
N VAL A 121 -2.40 2.19 5.94
CA VAL A 121 -1.74 1.01 6.49
C VAL A 121 -2.48 -0.24 6.05
N VAL A 122 -2.02 -1.40 6.47
CA VAL A 122 -2.67 -2.68 6.18
C VAL A 122 -3.25 -3.23 7.48
N LYS A 123 -4.54 -3.55 7.45
CA LYS A 123 -5.21 -4.20 8.59
C LYS A 123 -5.32 -5.69 8.28
N THR A 124 -4.82 -6.50 9.20
CA THR A 124 -4.85 -7.96 9.06
C THR A 124 -5.58 -8.59 10.23
N ASP A 125 -6.17 -9.78 9.99
CA ASP A 125 -6.79 -10.55 11.06
C ASP A 125 -5.73 -11.18 11.96
N ARG A 126 -4.58 -11.53 11.39
CA ARG A 126 -3.57 -12.32 12.11
C ARG A 126 -2.62 -11.46 12.94
N TRP A 127 -2.25 -10.29 12.42
CA TRP A 127 -1.20 -9.45 13.04
C TRP A 127 -1.66 -8.04 13.39
N GLY A 128 -2.95 -7.72 13.24
CA GLY A 128 -3.45 -6.38 13.47
C GLY A 128 -2.99 -5.42 12.38
N LEU A 129 -2.62 -4.21 12.75
CA LEU A 129 -2.18 -3.19 11.81
C LEU A 129 -0.70 -3.33 11.49
N LEU A 130 -0.41 -3.33 10.20
CA LEU A 130 0.96 -3.29 9.68
C LEU A 130 1.15 -1.96 8.97
N ASP A 131 2.31 -1.34 9.14
CA ASP A 131 2.63 -0.08 8.48
C ASP A 131 3.81 -0.28 7.53
N PRO A 132 3.54 -0.64 6.26
CA PRO A 132 4.61 -0.87 5.30
C PRO A 132 5.46 0.37 5.05
N SER A 133 4.88 1.56 5.13
CA SER A 133 5.64 2.79 4.90
C SER A 133 6.71 3.01 5.95
N ARG A 134 6.39 2.78 7.23
CA ARG A 134 7.38 2.90 8.29
C ARG A 134 8.43 1.82 8.18
N ALA A 135 8.04 0.60 7.85
CA ALA A 135 8.99 -0.48 7.63
C ALA A 135 9.92 -0.16 6.46
N ALA A 136 9.45 0.59 5.48
CA ALA A 136 10.23 1.02 4.32
C ALA A 136 11.00 2.33 4.55
N GLY A 137 11.00 2.86 5.76
CA GLY A 137 11.82 4.01 6.13
C GLY A 137 11.09 5.33 6.30
N MET A 138 9.75 5.34 6.29
CA MET A 138 9.01 6.59 6.52
C MET A 138 9.23 7.10 7.93
N GLU A 139 9.46 8.40 8.03
CA GLU A 139 9.58 9.11 9.31
C GLU A 139 8.44 10.11 9.46
N GLY A 140 8.07 10.39 10.70
CA GLY A 140 6.99 11.32 10.97
C GLY A 140 5.62 10.77 10.64
N ASN A 141 4.71 11.64 10.22
CA ASN A 141 3.32 11.28 9.96
C ASN A 141 2.99 11.13 8.46
N GLY A 142 3.99 11.01 7.65
CA GLY A 142 3.80 10.81 6.20
C GLY A 142 3.88 12.07 5.38
#